data_5e1658375f0c8d3654ebc6de3ef06245
#
_entry.id   5e1658375f0c8d3654ebc6de3ef06245
#
_cell.length_a   1.000
_cell.length_b   1.000
_cell.length_c   1.000
_cell.angle_alpha   90.00
_cell.angle_beta   90.00
_cell.angle_gamma   90.00
#
_symmetry.space_group_name_H-M   'P 1'
#
loop_
_entity.id
_entity.type
_entity.pdbx_description
1 polymer ?
#
loop_
_entity_poly.entity_id
_entity_poly.type
_entity_poly.pdbx_seq_one_letter_code
_entity_poly.pdbx_strand_id
1 'polypeptide(L)'
;MAVLQMQKIGICALKKDRQEILEKIQTLGTIELSDDKSLKELDGFVTTDTKEVSREFSKKLSLTEQALEVMDTFSPETKGMFSSLEGKPLIDKEKLMQEMQNAKAITELAEQVISWSKEYSENKALVAKINEKIEGLKPWQELDIPFDLTETKKTKVLIGTMPPDMDEAKIHELVQKKCDEEVDIDLEVVCMDSDAAYIVVIAKKDVSGKVEDALRSGGFAKSSLGYDKTPREQIEKLEADIESINQTSEELEKKITEAAESRDKLREACDYFRMRLKNVEVTGELRQSERTFVMTGFIPKDKASRVKELLEGSFDCVIELADVTDEDEAPTVLKNNSFSSSAEGVLESYGLPKLRDIDPTKVMSYFYVFFFGMMLSDA
;
A
#
# COMPACT_ATOMS: atom_id res chain seq x y z
N MET A 1 -25.64 -36.28 12.47
CA MET A 1 -24.39 -36.05 11.73
C MET A 1 -24.09 -34.57 11.82
N ALA A 2 -22.83 -34.19 12.03
CA ALA A 2 -22.44 -32.78 12.12
C ALA A 2 -22.28 -32.14 10.74
N VAL A 3 -22.05 -32.95 9.69
CA VAL A 3 -22.09 -32.49 8.29
C VAL A 3 -23.54 -32.34 7.86
N LEU A 4 -23.95 -31.13 7.46
CA LEU A 4 -25.29 -30.86 6.94
C LEU A 4 -25.49 -31.50 5.55
N GLN A 5 -26.67 -32.07 5.33
CA GLN A 5 -27.04 -32.48 3.99
C GLN A 5 -27.33 -31.27 3.13
N MET A 6 -26.71 -31.22 1.95
CA MET A 6 -26.90 -30.16 0.96
C MET A 6 -27.90 -30.59 -0.11
N GLN A 7 -28.58 -29.62 -0.69
CA GLN A 7 -29.37 -29.77 -1.92
C GLN A 7 -28.88 -28.77 -2.97
N LYS A 8 -29.00 -29.15 -4.21
CA LYS A 8 -28.80 -28.28 -5.36
C LYS A 8 -30.03 -27.41 -5.54
N ILE A 9 -29.86 -26.12 -5.71
CA ILE A 9 -30.92 -25.15 -5.95
C ILE A 9 -30.71 -24.50 -7.31
N GLY A 10 -31.74 -24.54 -8.17
CA GLY A 10 -31.81 -23.80 -9.41
C GLY A 10 -32.87 -22.69 -9.28
N ILE A 11 -32.54 -21.46 -9.63
CA ILE A 11 -33.43 -20.32 -9.58
C ILE A 11 -33.52 -19.70 -10.96
N CYS A 12 -34.73 -19.64 -11.51
CA CYS A 12 -35.04 -18.92 -12.75
C CYS A 12 -36.01 -17.79 -12.41
N ALA A 13 -35.61 -16.54 -12.69
CA ALA A 13 -36.41 -15.37 -12.32
C ALA A 13 -36.30 -14.26 -13.38
N LEU A 14 -37.16 -13.24 -13.24
CA LEU A 14 -37.17 -12.09 -14.15
C LEU A 14 -35.94 -11.21 -13.95
N LYS A 15 -35.35 -10.78 -15.05
CA LYS A 15 -34.14 -9.93 -15.04
C LYS A 15 -34.34 -8.62 -14.29
N LYS A 16 -35.54 -8.05 -14.26
CA LYS A 16 -35.85 -6.82 -13.52
C LYS A 16 -35.65 -6.98 -12.00
N ASP A 17 -35.91 -8.18 -11.46
CA ASP A 17 -35.88 -8.47 -10.02
C ASP A 17 -34.49 -9.04 -9.59
N ARG A 18 -33.54 -9.18 -10.54
CA ARG A 18 -32.23 -9.81 -10.32
C ARG A 18 -31.46 -9.21 -9.14
N GLN A 19 -31.37 -7.88 -9.09
CA GLN A 19 -30.60 -7.23 -8.04
C GLN A 19 -31.21 -7.46 -6.66
N GLU A 20 -32.53 -7.34 -6.52
CA GLU A 20 -33.23 -7.55 -5.26
C GLU A 20 -33.15 -9.01 -4.80
N ILE A 21 -33.23 -9.97 -5.74
CA ILE A 21 -33.07 -11.41 -5.46
C ILE A 21 -31.64 -11.68 -4.96
N LEU A 22 -30.60 -11.15 -5.63
CA LEU A 22 -29.22 -11.33 -5.20
C LEU A 22 -28.96 -10.70 -3.83
N GLU A 23 -29.48 -9.52 -3.56
CA GLU A 23 -29.36 -8.86 -2.26
C GLU A 23 -30.10 -9.64 -1.15
N LYS A 24 -31.26 -10.26 -1.47
CA LYS A 24 -31.98 -11.10 -0.55
C LYS A 24 -31.23 -12.39 -0.23
N ILE A 25 -30.70 -13.06 -1.24
CA ILE A 25 -29.88 -14.29 -1.11
C ILE A 25 -28.63 -13.99 -0.28
N GLN A 26 -27.95 -12.89 -0.55
CA GLN A 26 -26.78 -12.45 0.20
C GLN A 26 -27.12 -12.19 1.68
N THR A 27 -28.28 -11.59 1.95
CA THR A 27 -28.76 -11.34 3.33
C THR A 27 -29.09 -12.64 4.04
N LEU A 28 -29.63 -13.63 3.33
CA LEU A 28 -29.92 -14.95 3.91
C LEU A 28 -28.64 -15.74 4.25
N GLY A 29 -27.55 -15.54 3.48
CA GLY A 29 -26.26 -16.18 3.73
C GLY A 29 -26.30 -17.70 3.75
N THR A 30 -27.22 -18.31 2.98
CA THR A 30 -27.49 -19.76 3.06
C THR A 30 -27.30 -20.48 1.74
N ILE A 31 -27.13 -19.74 0.64
CA ILE A 31 -26.92 -20.29 -0.69
C ILE A 31 -25.49 -20.00 -1.12
N GLU A 32 -24.76 -21.02 -1.48
CA GLU A 32 -23.49 -20.91 -2.17
C GLU A 32 -23.72 -21.10 -3.66
N LEU A 33 -23.35 -20.08 -4.46
CA LEU A 33 -23.53 -20.11 -5.90
C LEU A 33 -22.49 -21.02 -6.53
N SER A 34 -22.90 -21.79 -7.54
CA SER A 34 -22.03 -22.67 -8.31
C SER A 34 -22.08 -22.35 -9.79
N ASP A 35 -20.93 -22.49 -10.48
CA ASP A 35 -20.83 -22.39 -11.93
C ASP A 35 -21.20 -23.76 -12.54
N ASP A 36 -22.49 -24.03 -12.69
CA ASP A 36 -22.95 -25.28 -13.31
C ASP A 36 -22.62 -25.28 -14.81
N LYS A 37 -21.77 -26.24 -15.21
CA LYS A 37 -21.36 -26.42 -16.62
C LYS A 37 -22.53 -26.66 -17.56
N SER A 38 -23.62 -27.27 -17.05
CA SER A 38 -24.83 -27.53 -17.85
C SER A 38 -25.54 -26.26 -18.31
N LEU A 39 -25.40 -25.15 -17.53
CA LEU A 39 -25.94 -23.85 -17.90
C LEU A 39 -25.14 -23.19 -19.04
N LYS A 40 -23.89 -23.61 -19.26
CA LYS A 40 -23.06 -23.05 -20.36
C LYS A 40 -23.55 -23.46 -21.75
N GLU A 41 -24.29 -24.54 -21.83
CA GLU A 41 -24.81 -25.11 -23.06
C GLU A 41 -26.24 -24.66 -23.41
N LEU A 42 -26.85 -23.76 -22.56
CA LEU A 42 -28.19 -23.24 -22.83
C LEU A 42 -28.19 -22.25 -23.99
N ASP A 43 -28.82 -22.63 -25.11
CA ASP A 43 -28.99 -21.77 -26.28
C ASP A 43 -29.78 -20.49 -25.88
N GLY A 44 -29.31 -19.32 -26.34
CA GLY A 44 -29.99 -18.05 -26.12
C GLY A 44 -29.69 -17.37 -24.73
N PHE A 45 -28.84 -17.98 -23.92
CA PHE A 45 -28.39 -17.39 -22.67
C PHE A 45 -26.95 -16.84 -22.79
N VAL A 46 -26.73 -15.60 -22.35
CA VAL A 46 -25.46 -14.92 -22.39
C VAL A 46 -25.08 -14.42 -21.01
N THR A 47 -23.80 -14.19 -20.77
CA THR A 47 -23.32 -13.50 -19.55
C THR A 47 -23.40 -11.99 -19.71
N THR A 48 -23.49 -11.27 -18.59
CA THR A 48 -23.45 -9.81 -18.59
C THR A 48 -22.00 -9.35 -18.56
N ASP A 49 -21.62 -8.40 -19.40
CA ASP A 49 -20.32 -7.73 -19.25
C ASP A 49 -20.38 -6.75 -18.09
N THR A 50 -19.70 -7.10 -17.02
CA THR A 50 -19.62 -6.31 -15.78
C THR A 50 -18.22 -5.72 -15.53
N LYS A 51 -17.31 -5.88 -16.49
CA LYS A 51 -15.88 -5.55 -16.33
C LYS A 51 -15.63 -4.08 -15.95
N GLU A 52 -16.36 -3.16 -16.54
CA GLU A 52 -16.20 -1.73 -16.28
C GLU A 52 -16.64 -1.39 -14.83
N VAL A 53 -17.83 -1.85 -14.46
CA VAL A 53 -18.39 -1.63 -13.11
C VAL A 53 -17.55 -2.34 -12.04
N SER A 54 -17.08 -3.55 -12.32
CA SER A 54 -16.18 -4.30 -11.43
C SER A 54 -14.86 -3.55 -11.22
N ARG A 55 -14.27 -2.99 -12.29
CA ARG A 55 -13.05 -2.16 -12.16
C ARG A 55 -13.28 -0.91 -11.32
N GLU A 56 -14.43 -0.25 -11.46
CA GLU A 56 -14.76 0.93 -10.66
C GLU A 56 -14.81 0.60 -9.16
N PHE A 57 -15.56 -0.45 -8.78
CA PHE A 57 -15.64 -0.85 -7.38
C PHE A 57 -14.30 -1.38 -6.84
N SER A 58 -13.55 -2.14 -7.63
CA SER A 58 -12.21 -2.59 -7.27
C SER A 58 -11.25 -1.42 -7.02
N LYS A 59 -11.31 -0.38 -7.86
CA LYS A 59 -10.51 0.84 -7.67
C LYS A 59 -10.89 1.56 -6.38
N LYS A 60 -12.19 1.72 -6.08
CA LYS A 60 -12.66 2.37 -4.86
C LYS A 60 -12.27 1.57 -3.61
N LEU A 61 -12.37 0.24 -3.68
CA LEU A 61 -11.94 -0.65 -2.61
C LEU A 61 -10.44 -0.50 -2.35
N SER A 62 -9.61 -0.62 -3.38
CA SER A 62 -8.16 -0.47 -3.24
C SER A 62 -7.76 0.89 -2.68
N LEU A 63 -8.44 1.96 -3.11
CA LEU A 63 -8.20 3.32 -2.61
C LEU A 63 -8.50 3.44 -1.11
N THR A 64 -9.62 2.90 -0.66
CA THR A 64 -9.99 2.95 0.77
C THR A 64 -9.09 2.07 1.63
N GLU A 65 -8.66 0.90 1.13
CA GLU A 65 -7.69 0.03 1.80
C GLU A 65 -6.32 0.71 1.94
N GLN A 66 -5.81 1.36 0.89
CA GLN A 66 -4.56 2.12 0.95
C GLN A 66 -4.64 3.29 1.95
N ALA A 67 -5.75 4.01 1.98
CA ALA A 67 -5.94 5.10 2.94
C ALA A 67 -5.93 4.59 4.39
N LEU A 68 -6.53 3.43 4.66
CA LEU A 68 -6.48 2.79 5.98
C LEU A 68 -5.06 2.39 6.37
N GLU A 69 -4.27 1.85 5.44
CA GLU A 69 -2.87 1.49 5.67
C GLU A 69 -2.02 2.72 6.01
N VAL A 70 -2.25 3.84 5.31
CA VAL A 70 -1.62 5.12 5.64
C VAL A 70 -2.00 5.57 7.05
N MET A 71 -3.30 5.54 7.40
CA MET A 71 -3.75 5.93 8.75
C MET A 71 -3.16 5.03 9.84
N ASP A 72 -3.01 3.73 9.58
CA ASP A 72 -2.40 2.79 10.53
C ASP A 72 -0.90 3.06 10.71
N THR A 73 -0.24 3.60 9.69
CA THR A 73 1.18 3.98 9.75
C THR A 73 1.39 5.25 10.59
N PHE A 74 0.56 6.28 10.41
CA PHE A 74 0.72 7.58 11.08
C PHE A 74 0.03 7.66 12.45
N SER A 75 -1.03 6.90 12.64
CA SER A 75 -1.83 6.86 13.87
C SER A 75 -2.22 5.41 14.19
N PRO A 76 -1.26 4.58 14.66
CA PRO A 76 -1.53 3.17 14.97
C PRO A 76 -2.53 3.05 16.11
N GLU A 77 -3.53 2.18 15.94
CA GLU A 77 -4.48 1.88 17.02
C GLU A 77 -3.81 1.05 18.11
N THR A 78 -3.95 1.46 19.34
CA THR A 78 -3.57 0.65 20.50
C THR A 78 -4.60 -0.46 20.71
N LYS A 79 -4.39 -1.59 20.03
CA LYS A 79 -5.26 -2.77 20.22
C LYS A 79 -4.91 -3.44 21.56
N GLY A 80 -5.93 -3.67 22.39
CA GLY A 80 -5.75 -4.47 23.61
C GLY A 80 -5.25 -5.88 23.27
N MET A 81 -4.56 -6.54 24.19
CA MET A 81 -3.99 -7.89 24.02
C MET A 81 -5.04 -8.93 23.55
N PHE A 82 -6.32 -8.71 23.83
CA PHE A 82 -7.41 -9.61 23.48
C PHE A 82 -8.32 -9.09 22.34
N SER A 83 -8.01 -7.95 21.74
CA SER A 83 -8.83 -7.38 20.66
C SER A 83 -8.95 -8.28 19.43
N SER A 84 -7.96 -9.13 19.18
CA SER A 84 -8.01 -10.13 18.11
C SER A 84 -9.02 -11.24 18.36
N LEU A 85 -9.48 -11.43 19.61
CA LEU A 85 -10.46 -12.43 20.01
C LEU A 85 -11.90 -11.88 19.98
N GLU A 86 -12.08 -10.57 20.00
CA GLU A 86 -13.40 -9.93 20.00
C GLU A 86 -14.12 -10.01 18.65
N GLY A 87 -13.38 -10.35 17.59
CA GLY A 87 -13.90 -10.40 16.23
C GLY A 87 -14.17 -8.99 15.65
N LYS A 88 -14.74 -8.94 14.45
CA LYS A 88 -15.14 -7.69 13.82
C LYS A 88 -16.49 -7.22 14.37
N PRO A 89 -16.69 -5.90 14.58
CA PRO A 89 -17.98 -5.37 14.99
C PRO A 89 -19.06 -5.69 13.94
N LEU A 90 -20.26 -6.08 14.42
CA LEU A 90 -21.39 -6.31 13.54
C LEU A 90 -22.06 -4.98 13.20
N ILE A 91 -22.24 -4.71 11.93
CA ILE A 91 -22.89 -3.51 11.41
C ILE A 91 -24.23 -3.93 10.78
N ASP A 92 -25.27 -3.15 11.06
CA ASP A 92 -26.58 -3.32 10.41
C ASP A 92 -26.48 -2.92 8.93
N LYS A 93 -26.99 -3.80 8.05
CA LYS A 93 -26.92 -3.59 6.59
C LYS A 93 -27.66 -2.32 6.15
N GLU A 94 -28.83 -2.03 6.74
CA GLU A 94 -29.64 -0.87 6.37
C GLU A 94 -28.91 0.42 6.76
N LYS A 95 -28.29 0.44 7.95
CA LYS A 95 -27.46 1.54 8.41
C LYS A 95 -26.26 1.76 7.49
N LEU A 96 -25.53 0.70 7.13
CA LEU A 96 -24.41 0.75 6.19
C LEU A 96 -24.84 1.34 4.85
N MET A 97 -25.99 0.92 4.30
CA MET A 97 -26.50 1.42 3.03
C MET A 97 -26.89 2.91 3.09
N GLN A 98 -27.42 3.37 4.23
CA GLN A 98 -27.73 4.80 4.43
C GLN A 98 -26.46 5.64 4.55
N GLU A 99 -25.49 5.21 5.30
CA GLU A 99 -24.19 5.91 5.47
C GLU A 99 -23.42 5.99 4.15
N MET A 100 -23.49 4.94 3.33
CA MET A 100 -22.85 4.87 2.02
C MET A 100 -23.55 5.68 0.91
N GLN A 101 -24.66 6.36 1.18
CA GLN A 101 -25.19 7.39 0.27
C GLN A 101 -24.16 8.51 0.04
N ASN A 102 -23.29 8.76 0.99
CA ASN A 102 -22.17 9.70 0.91
C ASN A 102 -20.81 9.04 0.55
N ALA A 103 -20.83 7.85 -0.08
CA ALA A 103 -19.62 7.13 -0.46
C ALA A 103 -18.61 7.98 -1.26
N LYS A 104 -19.09 9.02 -1.98
CA LYS A 104 -18.25 9.94 -2.72
C LYS A 104 -17.34 10.75 -1.77
N ALA A 105 -17.90 11.31 -0.70
CA ALA A 105 -17.12 12.08 0.27
C ALA A 105 -16.04 11.21 0.96
N ILE A 106 -16.35 9.92 1.22
CA ILE A 106 -15.40 8.99 1.82
C ILE A 106 -14.26 8.64 0.84
N THR A 107 -14.58 8.46 -0.45
CA THR A 107 -13.55 8.25 -1.48
C THR A 107 -12.67 9.48 -1.67
N GLU A 108 -13.23 10.68 -1.66
CA GLU A 108 -12.46 11.93 -1.70
C GLU A 108 -11.52 12.07 -0.50
N LEU A 109 -11.97 11.71 0.71
CA LEU A 109 -11.12 11.67 1.89
C LEU A 109 -9.99 10.67 1.74
N ALA A 110 -10.27 9.47 1.21
CA ALA A 110 -9.24 8.46 0.96
C ALA A 110 -8.17 8.96 -0.03
N GLU A 111 -8.58 9.63 -1.12
CA GLU A 111 -7.67 10.24 -2.09
C GLU A 111 -6.79 11.32 -1.45
N GLN A 112 -7.38 12.15 -0.58
CA GLN A 112 -6.63 13.20 0.14
C GLN A 112 -5.57 12.59 1.07
N VAL A 113 -5.93 11.59 1.86
CA VAL A 113 -5.02 10.91 2.80
C VAL A 113 -3.83 10.30 2.06
N ILE A 114 -4.09 9.63 0.94
CA ILE A 114 -3.02 9.05 0.09
C ILE A 114 -2.14 10.15 -0.50
N SER A 115 -2.74 11.25 -0.96
CA SER A 115 -2.00 12.39 -1.52
C SER A 115 -1.08 13.03 -0.47
N TRP A 116 -1.57 13.23 0.77
CA TRP A 116 -0.77 13.77 1.87
C TRP A 116 0.39 12.84 2.26
N SER A 117 0.16 11.54 2.31
CA SER A 117 1.22 10.56 2.59
C SER A 117 2.29 10.55 1.51
N LYS A 118 1.89 10.69 0.24
CA LYS A 118 2.82 10.77 -0.89
C LYS A 118 3.68 12.03 -0.79
N GLU A 119 3.06 13.20 -0.56
CA GLU A 119 3.76 14.47 -0.39
C GLU A 119 4.73 14.44 0.80
N TYR A 120 4.31 13.85 1.94
CA TYR A 120 5.16 13.63 3.09
C TYR A 120 6.41 12.79 2.74
N SER A 121 6.23 11.73 1.97
CA SER A 121 7.34 10.87 1.53
C SER A 121 8.28 11.58 0.55
N GLU A 122 7.73 12.39 -0.36
CA GLU A 122 8.49 13.23 -1.29
C GLU A 122 9.30 14.29 -0.52
N ASN A 123 8.72 14.92 0.49
CA ASN A 123 9.41 15.87 1.37
C ASN A 123 10.58 15.22 2.12
N LYS A 124 10.39 14.03 2.67
CA LYS A 124 11.50 13.29 3.31
C LYS A 124 12.65 12.98 2.35
N ALA A 125 12.32 12.56 1.14
CA ALA A 125 13.32 12.31 0.10
C ALA A 125 14.05 13.61 -0.31
N LEU A 126 13.32 14.74 -0.36
CA LEU A 126 13.91 16.04 -0.68
C LEU A 126 14.86 16.52 0.43
N VAL A 127 14.47 16.40 1.70
CA VAL A 127 15.33 16.71 2.85
C VAL A 127 16.62 15.88 2.81
N ALA A 128 16.53 14.58 2.50
CA ALA A 128 17.72 13.73 2.37
C ALA A 128 18.67 14.22 1.28
N LYS A 129 18.15 14.63 0.11
CA LYS A 129 18.94 15.19 -0.99
C LYS A 129 19.57 16.56 -0.62
N ILE A 130 18.86 17.39 0.14
CA ILE A 130 19.38 18.68 0.60
C ILE A 130 20.49 18.44 1.61
N ASN A 131 20.32 17.49 2.54
CA ASN A 131 21.37 17.13 3.49
C ASN A 131 22.64 16.62 2.78
N GLU A 132 22.52 15.81 1.74
CA GLU A 132 23.66 15.37 0.92
C GLU A 132 24.40 16.56 0.30
N LYS A 133 23.68 17.58 -0.18
CA LYS A 133 24.30 18.82 -0.70
C LYS A 133 25.01 19.61 0.40
N ILE A 134 24.40 19.72 1.60
CA ILE A 134 25.03 20.39 2.75
C ILE A 134 26.32 19.65 3.14
N GLU A 135 26.30 18.32 3.23
CA GLU A 135 27.52 17.54 3.52
C GLU A 135 28.61 17.77 2.50
N GLY A 136 28.28 17.88 1.20
CA GLY A 136 29.23 18.23 0.16
C GLY A 136 29.77 19.67 0.23
N LEU A 137 29.05 20.59 0.89
CA LEU A 137 29.47 21.98 1.09
C LEU A 137 30.24 22.21 2.39
N LYS A 138 30.07 21.37 3.41
CA LYS A 138 30.71 21.52 4.73
C LYS A 138 32.22 21.71 4.68
N PRO A 139 33.00 20.96 3.89
CA PRO A 139 34.46 21.17 3.81
C PRO A 139 34.85 22.53 3.26
N TRP A 140 33.93 23.20 2.55
CA TRP A 140 34.10 24.51 1.96
C TRP A 140 33.59 25.69 2.82
N GLN A 141 33.10 25.40 4.03
CA GLN A 141 32.36 26.39 4.85
C GLN A 141 33.16 27.66 5.15
N GLU A 142 34.49 27.55 5.26
CA GLU A 142 35.37 28.66 5.51
C GLU A 142 35.75 29.47 4.24
N LEU A 143 35.32 28.98 3.06
CA LEU A 143 35.55 29.67 1.80
C LEU A 143 34.67 30.92 1.71
N ASP A 144 35.27 32.09 1.55
CA ASP A 144 34.63 33.40 1.52
C ASP A 144 34.25 33.90 0.11
N ILE A 145 34.51 33.08 -0.91
CA ILE A 145 34.15 33.37 -2.30
C ILE A 145 33.16 32.35 -2.87
N PRO A 146 32.27 32.76 -3.79
CA PRO A 146 31.32 31.83 -4.44
C PRO A 146 32.04 30.91 -5.43
N PHE A 147 31.48 29.70 -5.64
CA PHE A 147 32.05 28.70 -6.55
C PHE A 147 32.02 29.09 -8.03
N ASP A 148 31.09 29.95 -8.42
CA ASP A 148 30.98 30.47 -9.80
C ASP A 148 32.03 31.55 -10.13
N LEU A 149 32.73 32.07 -9.12
CA LEU A 149 33.81 32.99 -9.34
C LEU A 149 35.04 32.26 -9.90
N THR A 150 35.06 32.05 -11.20
CA THR A 150 36.18 31.34 -11.91
C THR A 150 37.26 32.26 -12.39
N GLU A 151 36.96 33.56 -12.57
CA GLU A 151 37.96 34.54 -13.05
C GLU A 151 37.62 35.98 -12.65
N THR A 152 38.65 36.80 -12.57
CA THR A 152 38.56 38.26 -12.46
C THR A 152 39.15 38.92 -13.71
N LYS A 153 39.31 40.24 -13.71
CA LYS A 153 39.91 40.94 -14.86
C LYS A 153 41.34 40.47 -15.15
N LYS A 154 42.11 40.13 -14.15
CA LYS A 154 43.56 39.80 -14.28
C LYS A 154 43.94 38.42 -13.76
N THR A 155 43.10 37.78 -12.97
CA THR A 155 43.38 36.49 -12.32
C THR A 155 42.36 35.44 -12.68
N LYS A 156 42.73 34.18 -12.59
CA LYS A 156 41.87 32.98 -12.67
C LYS A 156 41.84 32.34 -11.30
N VAL A 157 40.67 31.92 -10.89
CA VAL A 157 40.41 31.23 -9.61
C VAL A 157 40.19 29.75 -9.92
N LEU A 158 40.94 28.90 -9.25
CA LEU A 158 40.83 27.45 -9.35
C LEU A 158 40.41 26.89 -8.00
N ILE A 159 39.19 26.38 -7.93
CA ILE A 159 38.61 25.76 -6.72
C ILE A 159 38.50 24.26 -6.98
N GLY A 160 39.05 23.45 -6.11
CA GLY A 160 39.01 22.01 -6.26
C GLY A 160 39.69 21.26 -5.13
N THR A 161 39.83 19.96 -5.32
CA THR A 161 40.41 19.05 -4.33
C THR A 161 41.74 18.47 -4.80
N MET A 162 42.60 18.20 -3.83
CA MET A 162 43.88 17.48 -4.00
C MET A 162 43.89 16.23 -3.11
N PRO A 163 44.81 15.27 -3.32
CA PRO A 163 45.01 14.15 -2.39
C PRO A 163 45.27 14.63 -0.96
N PRO A 164 44.82 13.89 0.08
CA PRO A 164 44.85 14.32 1.47
C PRO A 164 46.26 14.50 2.07
N ASP A 165 47.27 14.00 1.39
CA ASP A 165 48.70 14.14 1.78
C ASP A 165 49.36 15.40 1.23
N MET A 166 48.64 16.21 0.45
CA MET A 166 49.13 17.44 -0.18
C MET A 166 48.82 18.66 0.69
N ASP A 167 49.80 19.10 1.47
CA ASP A 167 49.78 20.36 2.20
C ASP A 167 50.14 21.55 1.31
N GLU A 168 49.94 22.77 1.85
CA GLU A 168 50.20 24.02 1.13
C GLU A 168 51.66 24.11 0.61
N ALA A 169 52.64 23.68 1.41
CA ALA A 169 54.06 23.71 1.05
C ALA A 169 54.37 22.77 -0.13
N LYS A 170 53.79 21.56 -0.09
CA LYS A 170 53.98 20.58 -1.19
C LYS A 170 53.29 21.02 -2.47
N ILE A 171 52.14 21.67 -2.39
CA ILE A 171 51.42 22.20 -3.56
C ILE A 171 52.22 23.35 -4.16
N HIS A 172 52.79 24.25 -3.36
CA HIS A 172 53.67 25.31 -3.81
C HIS A 172 54.92 24.73 -4.52
N GLU A 173 55.61 23.76 -3.90
CA GLU A 173 56.75 23.06 -4.50
C GLU A 173 56.41 22.40 -5.83
N LEU A 174 55.24 21.72 -5.91
CA LEU A 174 54.74 21.10 -7.12
C LEU A 174 54.58 22.12 -8.26
N VAL A 175 53.96 23.26 -7.97
CA VAL A 175 53.72 24.31 -8.99
C VAL A 175 55.01 24.96 -9.43
N GLN A 176 55.90 25.32 -8.50
CA GLN A 176 57.23 25.94 -8.83
C GLN A 176 58.11 25.01 -9.67
N LYS A 177 58.16 23.70 -9.33
CA LYS A 177 58.94 22.70 -10.02
C LYS A 177 58.48 22.45 -11.46
N LYS A 178 57.20 22.63 -11.74
CA LYS A 178 56.58 22.37 -13.06
C LYS A 178 56.54 23.61 -13.96
N CYS A 179 56.55 24.82 -13.37
CA CYS A 179 56.43 26.06 -14.15
C CYS A 179 57.78 26.66 -14.62
N ASP A 180 58.93 26.08 -14.25
CA ASP A 180 60.31 26.53 -14.59
C ASP A 180 60.61 28.02 -14.31
N GLU A 181 59.73 28.74 -13.67
CA GLU A 181 59.82 30.16 -13.29
C GLU A 181 59.20 30.35 -11.92
N GLU A 182 59.63 31.38 -11.18
CA GLU A 182 59.02 31.79 -9.94
C GLU A 182 57.61 32.36 -10.21
N VAL A 183 56.58 31.49 -10.11
CA VAL A 183 55.20 31.86 -10.39
C VAL A 183 54.53 32.31 -9.09
N ASP A 184 54.08 33.56 -9.11
CA ASP A 184 53.36 34.18 -8.01
C ASP A 184 51.89 33.66 -8.01
N ILE A 185 51.57 32.79 -7.06
CA ILE A 185 50.23 32.24 -6.83
C ILE A 185 49.81 32.51 -5.39
N ASP A 186 48.54 32.77 -5.20
CA ASP A 186 47.89 32.78 -3.90
C ASP A 186 47.16 31.46 -3.70
N LEU A 187 47.59 30.69 -2.71
CA LEU A 187 47.09 29.32 -2.43
C LEU A 187 46.58 29.28 -1.01
N GLU A 188 45.37 28.79 -0.84
CA GLU A 188 44.75 28.55 0.45
C GLU A 188 44.23 27.12 0.53
N VAL A 189 44.55 26.41 1.60
CA VAL A 189 43.93 25.13 1.95
C VAL A 189 42.76 25.43 2.90
N VAL A 190 41.56 25.45 2.35
CA VAL A 190 40.30 25.77 3.08
C VAL A 190 40.02 24.73 4.16
N CYS A 191 40.17 23.46 3.81
CA CYS A 191 39.95 22.34 4.73
C CYS A 191 40.79 21.13 4.28
N MET A 192 41.10 20.24 5.21
CA MET A 192 41.72 18.95 4.94
C MET A 192 41.03 17.88 5.77
N ASP A 193 40.56 16.83 5.10
CA ASP A 193 40.00 15.67 5.75
C ASP A 193 40.69 14.37 5.33
N SER A 194 40.16 13.21 5.69
CA SER A 194 40.72 11.90 5.35
C SER A 194 40.69 11.60 3.86
N ASP A 195 39.84 12.26 3.10
CA ASP A 195 39.53 11.94 1.69
C ASP A 195 40.22 12.90 0.73
N ALA A 196 40.36 14.19 1.11
CA ALA A 196 40.94 15.21 0.23
C ALA A 196 41.43 16.46 1.01
N ALA A 197 42.32 17.21 0.37
CA ALA A 197 42.62 18.61 0.69
C ALA A 197 41.78 19.51 -0.22
N TYR A 198 41.02 20.41 0.35
CA TYR A 198 40.15 21.36 -0.34
C TYR A 198 40.89 22.67 -0.52
N ILE A 199 41.14 23.06 -1.76
CA ILE A 199 42.07 24.16 -2.07
C ILE A 199 41.43 25.21 -2.96
N VAL A 200 41.90 26.44 -2.78
CA VAL A 200 41.69 27.57 -3.69
C VAL A 200 43.03 28.08 -4.16
N VAL A 201 43.19 28.23 -5.47
CA VAL A 201 44.39 28.77 -6.07
C VAL A 201 44.04 29.94 -6.98
N ILE A 202 44.63 31.09 -6.72
CA ILE A 202 44.47 32.29 -7.54
C ILE A 202 45.78 32.54 -8.29
N ALA A 203 45.71 32.53 -9.61
CA ALA A 203 46.87 32.75 -10.47
C ALA A 203 46.60 33.84 -11.51
N LYS A 204 47.63 34.54 -11.96
CA LYS A 204 47.54 35.48 -13.08
C LYS A 204 47.10 34.77 -14.35
N LYS A 205 46.24 35.39 -15.19
CA LYS A 205 45.73 34.77 -16.42
C LYS A 205 46.81 34.24 -17.35
N ASP A 206 47.92 34.93 -17.42
CA ASP A 206 49.05 34.62 -18.32
C ASP A 206 49.71 33.26 -17.99
N VAL A 207 49.69 32.88 -16.70
CA VAL A 207 50.30 31.64 -16.19
C VAL A 207 49.32 30.61 -15.71
N SER A 208 48.03 30.96 -15.67
CA SER A 208 46.99 30.12 -15.09
C SER A 208 46.85 28.74 -15.73
N GLY A 209 47.12 28.61 -17.04
CA GLY A 209 47.11 27.34 -17.73
C GLY A 209 48.22 26.40 -17.27
N LYS A 210 49.45 26.93 -17.10
CA LYS A 210 50.60 26.15 -16.59
C LYS A 210 50.37 25.71 -15.15
N VAL A 211 49.79 26.59 -14.31
CA VAL A 211 49.41 26.29 -12.92
C VAL A 211 48.34 25.20 -12.85
N GLU A 212 47.34 25.29 -13.66
CA GLU A 212 46.26 24.25 -13.70
C GLU A 212 46.82 22.90 -14.14
N ASP A 213 47.70 22.85 -15.15
CA ASP A 213 48.36 21.62 -15.60
C ASP A 213 49.29 21.04 -14.53
N ALA A 214 50.01 21.90 -13.80
CA ALA A 214 50.87 21.49 -12.68
C ALA A 214 49.99 20.85 -11.54
N LEU A 215 48.93 21.52 -11.15
CA LEU A 215 47.99 21.01 -10.12
C LEU A 215 47.36 19.67 -10.56
N ARG A 216 46.90 19.55 -11.81
CA ARG A 216 46.35 18.30 -12.34
C ARG A 216 47.37 17.15 -12.29
N SER A 217 48.62 17.42 -12.53
CA SER A 217 49.68 16.41 -12.41
C SER A 217 49.87 15.91 -10.96
N GLY A 218 49.44 16.71 -9.97
CA GLY A 218 49.44 16.37 -8.54
C GLY A 218 48.13 15.75 -8.05
N GLY A 219 47.18 15.51 -8.96
CA GLY A 219 45.87 14.92 -8.62
C GLY A 219 44.75 15.92 -8.37
N PHE A 220 44.91 17.19 -8.80
CA PHE A 220 43.87 18.20 -8.67
C PHE A 220 42.62 17.83 -9.46
N ALA A 221 41.47 17.82 -8.77
CA ALA A 221 40.15 17.69 -9.33
C ALA A 221 39.38 18.99 -9.12
N LYS A 222 39.01 19.66 -10.24
CA LYS A 222 38.22 20.90 -10.17
C LYS A 222 36.86 20.64 -9.59
N SER A 223 36.40 21.48 -8.66
CA SER A 223 35.05 21.41 -8.12
C SER A 223 34.00 21.61 -9.22
N SER A 224 32.97 20.77 -9.24
CA SER A 224 31.83 20.88 -10.13
C SER A 224 30.66 21.68 -9.49
N LEU A 225 30.83 22.19 -8.28
CA LEU A 225 29.84 23.00 -7.57
C LEU A 225 29.72 24.36 -8.28
N GLY A 226 28.48 24.73 -8.64
CA GLY A 226 28.21 25.98 -9.36
C GLY A 226 27.19 26.82 -8.59
N TYR A 227 27.58 27.30 -7.40
CA TYR A 227 26.74 28.18 -6.58
C TYR A 227 27.20 29.62 -6.70
N ASP A 228 26.21 30.55 -6.82
CA ASP A 228 26.37 31.98 -6.94
C ASP A 228 26.61 32.71 -5.59
N LYS A 229 26.48 31.97 -4.50
CA LYS A 229 26.69 32.42 -3.13
C LYS A 229 27.89 31.73 -2.49
N THR A 230 28.40 32.31 -1.42
CA THR A 230 29.43 31.64 -0.61
C THR A 230 28.88 30.33 -0.05
N PRO A 231 29.74 29.32 0.20
CA PRO A 231 29.29 28.05 0.76
C PRO A 231 28.50 28.20 2.06
N ARG A 232 28.90 29.11 2.92
CA ARG A 232 28.21 29.41 4.17
C ARG A 232 26.79 29.93 3.93
N GLU A 233 26.63 30.93 3.09
CA GLU A 233 25.30 31.48 2.74
C GLU A 233 24.42 30.43 2.04
N GLN A 234 25.04 29.54 1.26
CA GLN A 234 24.33 28.46 0.58
C GLN A 234 23.85 27.38 1.58
N ILE A 235 24.68 27.02 2.58
CA ILE A 235 24.29 26.11 3.65
C ILE A 235 23.14 26.71 4.46
N GLU A 236 23.25 27.98 4.90
CA GLU A 236 22.19 28.67 5.64
C GLU A 236 20.85 28.68 4.86
N LYS A 237 20.90 28.89 3.55
CA LYS A 237 19.70 28.81 2.68
C LYS A 237 19.12 27.40 2.65
N LEU A 238 19.97 26.37 2.46
CA LEU A 238 19.53 24.98 2.39
C LEU A 238 18.95 24.51 3.74
N GLU A 239 19.51 24.97 4.86
CA GLU A 239 18.98 24.69 6.19
C GLU A 239 17.59 25.34 6.39
N ALA A 240 17.41 26.58 5.92
CA ALA A 240 16.10 27.24 5.95
C ALA A 240 15.07 26.52 5.04
N ASP A 241 15.50 26.00 3.88
CA ASP A 241 14.65 25.18 3.02
C ASP A 241 14.23 23.88 3.73
N ILE A 242 15.14 23.20 4.43
CA ILE A 242 14.84 22.01 5.24
C ILE A 242 13.80 22.34 6.32
N GLU A 243 13.97 23.43 7.04
CA GLU A 243 13.05 23.85 8.11
C GLU A 243 11.63 24.07 7.55
N SER A 244 11.50 24.75 6.40
CA SER A 244 10.22 24.96 5.73
C SER A 244 9.57 23.64 5.29
N ILE A 245 10.37 22.69 4.74
CA ILE A 245 9.88 21.37 4.33
C ILE A 245 9.43 20.54 5.53
N ASN A 246 10.18 20.61 6.65
CA ASN A 246 9.82 19.90 7.87
C ASN A 246 8.52 20.44 8.46
N GLN A 247 8.30 21.76 8.48
CA GLN A 247 7.05 22.38 8.93
C GLN A 247 5.87 21.90 8.07
N THR A 248 6.03 21.87 6.75
CA THR A 248 5.01 21.33 5.83
C THR A 248 4.73 19.85 6.12
N SER A 249 5.78 19.07 6.39
CA SER A 249 5.65 17.64 6.71
C SER A 249 4.90 17.40 8.03
N GLU A 250 5.14 18.23 9.06
CA GLU A 250 4.39 18.18 10.32
C GLU A 250 2.91 18.53 10.14
N GLU A 251 2.60 19.49 9.28
CA GLU A 251 1.21 19.82 8.94
C GLU A 251 0.50 18.66 8.22
N LEU A 252 1.19 17.98 7.29
CA LEU A 252 0.66 16.81 6.62
C LEU A 252 0.41 15.65 7.59
N GLU A 253 1.34 15.39 8.51
CA GLU A 253 1.20 14.38 9.55
C GLU A 253 -0.01 14.66 10.45
N LYS A 254 -0.21 15.92 10.86
CA LYS A 254 -1.38 16.35 11.63
C LYS A 254 -2.69 16.10 10.85
N LYS A 255 -2.75 16.49 9.57
CA LYS A 255 -3.93 16.26 8.72
C LYS A 255 -4.27 14.77 8.60
N ILE A 256 -3.26 13.90 8.42
CA ILE A 256 -3.46 12.46 8.35
C ILE A 256 -3.96 11.91 9.70
N THR A 257 -3.39 12.40 10.81
CA THR A 257 -3.78 11.99 12.16
C THR A 257 -5.21 12.41 12.49
N GLU A 258 -5.61 13.62 12.13
CA GLU A 258 -6.99 14.10 12.27
C GLU A 258 -7.96 13.30 11.39
N ALA A 259 -7.57 12.97 10.15
CA ALA A 259 -8.35 12.13 9.26
C ALA A 259 -8.57 10.70 9.83
N ALA A 260 -7.67 10.22 10.69
CA ALA A 260 -7.79 8.91 11.33
C ALA A 260 -9.03 8.79 12.26
N GLU A 261 -9.63 9.90 12.69
CA GLU A 261 -10.94 9.89 13.36
C GLU A 261 -12.06 9.31 12.49
N SER A 262 -11.89 9.37 11.16
CA SER A 262 -12.84 8.80 10.19
C SER A 262 -12.51 7.37 9.77
N ARG A 263 -11.57 6.69 10.47
CA ARG A 263 -11.12 5.32 10.14
C ARG A 263 -12.26 4.31 10.07
N ASP A 264 -13.20 4.36 11.02
CA ASP A 264 -14.32 3.42 11.05
C ASP A 264 -15.24 3.59 9.83
N LYS A 265 -15.47 4.83 9.40
CA LYS A 265 -16.23 5.10 8.16
C LYS A 265 -15.52 4.56 6.92
N LEU A 266 -14.20 4.63 6.88
CA LEU A 266 -13.41 4.03 5.80
C LEU A 266 -13.46 2.50 5.83
N ARG A 267 -13.44 1.87 7.01
CA ARG A 267 -13.63 0.41 7.17
C ARG A 267 -15.01 -0.02 6.66
N GLU A 268 -16.05 0.70 7.04
CA GLU A 268 -17.42 0.49 6.56
C GLU A 268 -17.50 0.64 5.03
N ALA A 269 -16.82 1.63 4.47
CA ALA A 269 -16.75 1.82 3.02
C ALA A 269 -16.01 0.68 2.31
N CYS A 270 -14.92 0.16 2.88
CA CYS A 270 -14.24 -1.03 2.37
C CYS A 270 -15.17 -2.23 2.30
N ASP A 271 -15.91 -2.50 3.38
CA ASP A 271 -16.83 -3.63 3.42
C ASP A 271 -18.02 -3.43 2.45
N TYR A 272 -18.52 -2.19 2.31
CA TYR A 272 -19.53 -1.86 1.31
C TYR A 272 -19.02 -2.07 -0.11
N PHE A 273 -17.84 -1.55 -0.47
CA PHE A 273 -17.30 -1.71 -1.82
C PHE A 273 -16.96 -3.17 -2.12
N ARG A 274 -16.46 -3.94 -1.14
CA ARG A 274 -16.22 -5.38 -1.28
C ARG A 274 -17.52 -6.15 -1.52
N MET A 275 -18.57 -5.82 -0.79
CA MET A 275 -19.90 -6.41 -0.98
C MET A 275 -20.47 -6.07 -2.38
N ARG A 276 -20.35 -4.80 -2.82
CA ARG A 276 -20.82 -4.37 -4.16
C ARG A 276 -20.01 -5.02 -5.27
N LEU A 277 -18.69 -5.09 -5.11
CA LEU A 277 -17.80 -5.77 -6.07
C LEU A 277 -18.20 -7.24 -6.23
N LYS A 278 -18.42 -7.95 -5.11
CA LYS A 278 -18.84 -9.35 -5.14
C LYS A 278 -20.18 -9.54 -5.85
N ASN A 279 -21.15 -8.66 -5.61
CA ASN A 279 -22.44 -8.69 -6.32
C ASN A 279 -22.29 -8.45 -7.83
N VAL A 280 -21.39 -7.56 -8.23
CA VAL A 280 -21.12 -7.30 -9.65
C VAL A 280 -20.42 -8.49 -10.31
N GLU A 281 -19.46 -9.12 -9.63
CA GLU A 281 -18.79 -10.34 -10.11
C GLU A 281 -19.81 -11.47 -10.32
N VAL A 282 -20.63 -11.76 -9.29
CA VAL A 282 -21.70 -12.76 -9.39
C VAL A 282 -22.65 -12.45 -10.55
N THR A 283 -23.04 -11.17 -10.70
CA THR A 283 -23.90 -10.76 -11.83
C THR A 283 -23.27 -11.06 -13.19
N GLY A 284 -21.94 -10.93 -13.30
CA GLY A 284 -21.20 -11.25 -14.53
C GLY A 284 -21.14 -12.75 -14.83
N GLU A 285 -21.24 -13.61 -13.83
CA GLU A 285 -21.22 -15.06 -13.96
C GLU A 285 -22.61 -15.64 -14.32
N LEU A 286 -23.69 -14.92 -13.95
CA LEU A 286 -25.04 -15.38 -14.21
C LEU A 286 -25.37 -15.47 -15.70
N ARG A 287 -26.13 -16.52 -16.05
CA ARG A 287 -26.69 -16.69 -17.39
C ARG A 287 -28.03 -15.97 -17.51
N GLN A 288 -28.20 -15.18 -18.54
CA GLN A 288 -29.42 -14.42 -18.77
C GLN A 288 -29.87 -14.45 -20.22
N SER A 289 -31.19 -14.43 -20.40
CA SER A 289 -31.87 -14.15 -21.67
C SER A 289 -32.24 -12.65 -21.73
N GLU A 290 -33.06 -12.27 -22.70
CA GLU A 290 -33.62 -10.91 -22.76
C GLU A 290 -34.43 -10.54 -21.51
N ARG A 291 -35.19 -11.47 -20.92
CA ARG A 291 -36.19 -11.22 -19.87
C ARG A 291 -35.91 -11.94 -18.57
N THR A 292 -35.18 -13.04 -18.60
CA THR A 292 -34.93 -13.90 -17.44
C THR A 292 -33.45 -14.11 -17.17
N PHE A 293 -33.12 -14.49 -15.96
CA PHE A 293 -31.80 -15.00 -15.61
C PHE A 293 -31.92 -16.33 -14.86
N VAL A 294 -30.87 -17.12 -14.90
CA VAL A 294 -30.78 -18.41 -14.23
C VAL A 294 -29.52 -18.42 -13.37
N MET A 295 -29.64 -18.97 -12.20
CA MET A 295 -28.54 -19.20 -11.27
C MET A 295 -28.69 -20.57 -10.62
N THR A 296 -27.56 -21.20 -10.32
CA THR A 296 -27.50 -22.46 -9.56
C THR A 296 -26.61 -22.33 -8.35
N GLY A 297 -26.82 -23.16 -7.39
CA GLY A 297 -26.04 -23.18 -6.17
C GLY A 297 -26.37 -24.36 -5.29
N PHE A 298 -25.83 -24.33 -4.09
CA PHE A 298 -26.07 -25.33 -3.05
C PHE A 298 -26.67 -24.67 -1.81
N ILE A 299 -27.58 -25.38 -1.18
CA ILE A 299 -28.30 -24.93 0.04
C ILE A 299 -28.41 -26.09 1.04
N PRO A 300 -28.26 -25.82 2.36
CA PRO A 300 -28.58 -26.83 3.36
C PRO A 300 -30.04 -27.29 3.28
N LYS A 301 -30.27 -28.59 3.27
CA LYS A 301 -31.59 -29.23 3.09
C LYS A 301 -32.62 -28.74 4.11
N ASP A 302 -32.19 -28.47 5.34
CA ASP A 302 -33.04 -27.98 6.41
C ASP A 302 -33.57 -26.55 6.17
N LYS A 303 -32.89 -25.76 5.33
CA LYS A 303 -33.27 -24.38 5.00
C LYS A 303 -33.93 -24.24 3.61
N ALA A 304 -33.80 -25.26 2.75
CA ALA A 304 -34.17 -25.19 1.33
C ALA A 304 -35.68 -24.84 1.14
N SER A 305 -36.57 -25.53 1.81
CA SER A 305 -38.02 -25.29 1.69
C SER A 305 -38.44 -23.89 2.13
N ARG A 306 -37.86 -23.40 3.24
CA ARG A 306 -38.16 -22.04 3.75
C ARG A 306 -37.67 -20.96 2.81
N VAL A 307 -36.47 -21.12 2.24
CA VAL A 307 -35.89 -20.16 1.27
C VAL A 307 -36.71 -20.16 0.00
N LYS A 308 -37.14 -21.35 -0.50
CA LYS A 308 -37.99 -21.47 -1.67
C LYS A 308 -39.31 -20.70 -1.47
N GLU A 309 -40.03 -20.95 -0.39
CA GLU A 309 -41.30 -20.27 -0.07
C GLU A 309 -41.13 -18.74 0.04
N LEU A 310 -40.01 -18.28 0.65
CA LEU A 310 -39.73 -16.86 0.81
C LEU A 310 -39.47 -16.15 -0.52
N LEU A 311 -38.70 -16.77 -1.40
CA LEU A 311 -38.36 -16.17 -2.70
C LEU A 311 -39.53 -16.23 -3.67
N GLU A 312 -40.23 -17.38 -3.78
CA GLU A 312 -41.42 -17.53 -4.65
C GLU A 312 -42.60 -16.65 -4.14
N GLY A 313 -42.66 -16.36 -2.84
CA GLY A 313 -43.68 -15.46 -2.29
C GLY A 313 -43.37 -13.97 -2.48
N SER A 314 -42.12 -13.61 -2.74
CA SER A 314 -41.67 -12.22 -2.91
C SER A 314 -41.42 -11.81 -4.37
N PHE A 315 -41.11 -12.78 -5.23
CA PHE A 315 -40.65 -12.51 -6.60
C PHE A 315 -41.33 -13.50 -7.59
N ASP A 316 -41.43 -13.07 -8.84
CA ASP A 316 -41.84 -13.93 -9.95
C ASP A 316 -40.64 -14.84 -10.35
N CYS A 317 -40.47 -15.93 -9.63
CA CYS A 317 -39.39 -16.89 -9.85
C CYS A 317 -39.87 -18.34 -9.73
N VAL A 318 -39.11 -19.24 -10.37
CA VAL A 318 -39.30 -20.69 -10.26
C VAL A 318 -38.04 -21.26 -9.60
N ILE A 319 -38.22 -22.06 -8.56
CA ILE A 319 -37.13 -22.67 -7.80
C ILE A 319 -37.24 -24.19 -7.87
N GLU A 320 -36.19 -24.80 -8.39
CA GLU A 320 -36.01 -26.25 -8.41
C GLU A 320 -35.03 -26.68 -7.33
N LEU A 321 -35.37 -27.76 -6.62
CA LEU A 321 -34.52 -28.39 -5.61
C LEU A 321 -34.23 -29.82 -6.04
N ALA A 322 -32.96 -30.18 -6.06
CA ALA A 322 -32.50 -31.55 -6.38
C ALA A 322 -31.52 -32.04 -5.29
N ASP A 323 -31.50 -33.36 -5.08
CA ASP A 323 -30.50 -33.92 -4.18
C ASP A 323 -29.12 -33.91 -4.84
N VAL A 324 -28.06 -33.67 -4.04
CA VAL A 324 -26.67 -33.65 -4.49
C VAL A 324 -26.20 -35.07 -4.83
N THR A 325 -25.54 -35.21 -5.95
CA THR A 325 -24.92 -36.46 -6.42
C THR A 325 -23.44 -36.50 -6.04
N ASP A 326 -22.77 -37.64 -6.19
CA ASP A 326 -21.34 -37.80 -5.90
C ASP A 326 -20.44 -37.08 -6.92
N GLU A 327 -20.99 -36.65 -8.06
CA GLU A 327 -20.31 -35.87 -9.10
C GLU A 327 -20.36 -34.36 -8.85
N ASP A 328 -21.26 -33.93 -7.94
CA ASP A 328 -21.40 -32.51 -7.58
C ASP A 328 -20.33 -32.10 -6.54
N GLU A 329 -19.60 -31.06 -6.83
CA GLU A 329 -18.62 -30.43 -5.90
C GLU A 329 -19.36 -29.55 -4.87
N ALA A 330 -20.26 -30.16 -4.10
CA ALA A 330 -21.05 -29.41 -3.12
C ALA A 330 -20.20 -29.01 -1.91
N PRO A 331 -20.37 -27.78 -1.38
CA PRO A 331 -19.65 -27.31 -0.21
C PRO A 331 -20.06 -28.08 1.05
N THR A 332 -19.13 -28.24 1.97
CA THR A 332 -19.37 -28.85 3.26
C THR A 332 -19.72 -27.81 4.30
N VAL A 333 -20.90 -27.92 4.87
CA VAL A 333 -21.32 -27.06 6.00
C VAL A 333 -21.38 -27.89 7.27
N LEU A 334 -20.66 -27.47 8.31
CA LEU A 334 -20.61 -28.12 9.60
C LEU A 334 -21.68 -27.52 10.55
N LYS A 335 -22.29 -28.38 11.35
CA LYS A 335 -23.20 -27.98 12.43
C LYS A 335 -22.68 -28.48 13.77
N ASN A 336 -21.83 -27.69 14.36
CA ASN A 336 -21.20 -27.98 15.64
C ASN A 336 -21.84 -27.17 16.79
N ASN A 337 -21.58 -27.60 18.03
CA ASN A 337 -21.94 -26.81 19.21
C ASN A 337 -20.89 -25.71 19.46
N SER A 338 -21.16 -24.76 20.35
CA SER A 338 -20.30 -23.62 20.64
C SER A 338 -18.88 -24.02 21.06
N PHE A 339 -18.71 -25.19 21.72
CA PHE A 339 -17.39 -25.68 22.11
C PHE A 339 -16.60 -26.21 20.89
N SER A 340 -17.25 -27.05 20.09
CA SER A 340 -16.57 -27.65 18.93
C SER A 340 -16.38 -26.67 17.77
N SER A 341 -17.24 -25.65 17.61
CA SER A 341 -17.13 -24.65 16.57
C SER A 341 -15.84 -23.84 16.66
N SER A 342 -15.27 -23.65 17.87
CA SER A 342 -13.97 -22.97 18.03
C SER A 342 -12.79 -23.75 17.41
N ALA A 343 -12.94 -25.06 17.17
CA ALA A 343 -11.92 -25.88 16.51
C ALA A 343 -12.16 -26.07 15.00
N GLU A 344 -13.26 -25.53 14.45
CA GLU A 344 -13.55 -25.64 13.01
C GLU A 344 -12.47 -24.97 12.16
N GLY A 345 -11.93 -23.81 12.56
CA GLY A 345 -10.84 -23.15 11.86
C GLY A 345 -9.55 -24.00 11.79
N VAL A 346 -9.30 -24.82 12.80
CA VAL A 346 -8.18 -25.79 12.77
C VAL A 346 -8.48 -26.89 11.75
N LEU A 347 -9.72 -27.42 11.72
CA LEU A 347 -10.11 -28.43 10.75
C LEU A 347 -10.05 -27.89 9.31
N GLU A 348 -10.50 -26.67 9.07
CA GLU A 348 -10.43 -26.00 7.77
C GLU A 348 -9.00 -25.93 7.22
N SER A 349 -8.01 -25.69 8.11
CA SER A 349 -6.60 -25.64 7.71
C SER A 349 -6.04 -26.99 7.22
N TYR A 350 -6.64 -28.11 7.64
CA TYR A 350 -6.31 -29.46 7.19
C TYR A 350 -7.20 -29.97 6.05
N GLY A 351 -8.32 -29.34 5.82
CA GLY A 351 -9.33 -29.69 4.81
C GLY A 351 -10.62 -30.21 5.44
N LEU A 352 -11.75 -29.70 4.91
CA LEU A 352 -13.08 -30.11 5.35
C LEU A 352 -13.41 -31.54 4.96
N PRO A 353 -14.17 -32.29 5.78
CA PRO A 353 -14.67 -33.62 5.42
C PRO A 353 -15.62 -33.53 4.21
N LYS A 354 -15.68 -34.59 3.40
CA LYS A 354 -16.64 -34.68 2.30
C LYS A 354 -18.07 -34.83 2.86
N LEU A 355 -19.07 -34.56 2.04
CA LEU A 355 -20.51 -34.59 2.38
C LEU A 355 -20.99 -35.86 3.12
N ARG A 356 -20.34 -37.01 2.89
CA ARG A 356 -20.69 -38.29 3.51
C ARG A 356 -19.73 -38.71 4.61
N ASP A 357 -18.68 -37.95 4.86
CA ASP A 357 -17.68 -38.26 5.88
C ASP A 357 -18.18 -37.91 7.29
N ILE A 358 -17.53 -38.46 8.28
CA ILE A 358 -17.79 -38.14 9.68
C ILE A 358 -17.02 -36.89 10.02
N ASP A 359 -17.68 -35.92 10.62
CA ASP A 359 -17.05 -34.73 11.16
C ASP A 359 -16.18 -35.06 12.40
N PRO A 360 -14.86 -34.89 12.32
CA PRO A 360 -13.96 -35.16 13.44
C PRO A 360 -13.92 -34.04 14.48
N THR A 361 -14.54 -32.87 14.20
CA THR A 361 -14.39 -31.64 15.00
C THR A 361 -14.70 -31.86 16.48
N LYS A 362 -15.74 -32.60 16.81
CA LYS A 362 -16.10 -32.89 18.21
C LYS A 362 -14.99 -33.63 18.96
N VAL A 363 -14.46 -34.68 18.36
CA VAL A 363 -13.41 -35.49 19.00
C VAL A 363 -12.11 -34.69 19.05
N MET A 364 -11.77 -34.04 17.95
CA MET A 364 -10.58 -33.21 17.82
C MET A 364 -10.57 -32.07 18.85
N SER A 365 -11.71 -31.40 19.11
CA SER A 365 -11.82 -30.29 20.06
C SER A 365 -11.40 -30.70 21.47
N TYR A 366 -11.83 -31.89 21.96
CA TYR A 366 -11.45 -32.37 23.28
C TYR A 366 -9.95 -32.63 23.37
N PHE A 367 -9.38 -33.30 22.37
CA PHE A 367 -7.94 -33.58 22.33
C PHE A 367 -7.11 -32.33 22.18
N TYR A 368 -7.58 -31.38 21.35
CA TYR A 368 -6.90 -30.10 21.15
C TYR A 368 -6.79 -29.29 22.45
N VAL A 369 -7.89 -29.15 23.19
CA VAL A 369 -7.90 -28.45 24.48
C VAL A 369 -7.01 -29.18 25.49
N PHE A 370 -7.04 -30.52 25.54
CA PHE A 370 -6.23 -31.29 26.45
C PHE A 370 -4.72 -31.13 26.16
N PHE A 371 -4.31 -31.35 24.92
CA PHE A 371 -2.88 -31.24 24.54
C PHE A 371 -2.37 -29.81 24.62
N PHE A 372 -3.18 -28.81 24.24
CA PHE A 372 -2.81 -27.41 24.37
C PHE A 372 -2.67 -27.00 25.84
N GLY A 373 -3.56 -27.48 26.71
CA GLY A 373 -3.47 -27.28 28.15
C GLY A 373 -2.18 -27.89 28.74
N MET A 374 -1.78 -29.10 28.30
CA MET A 374 -0.51 -29.71 28.71
C MET A 374 0.70 -28.90 28.23
N MET A 375 0.71 -28.42 26.97
CA MET A 375 1.79 -27.58 26.46
C MET A 375 1.94 -26.26 27.25
N LEU A 376 0.84 -25.65 27.64
CA LEU A 376 0.89 -24.43 28.47
C LEU A 376 1.35 -24.71 29.91
N SER A 377 1.16 -25.93 30.44
CA SER A 377 1.63 -26.26 31.78
C SER A 377 3.11 -26.62 31.83
N ASP A 378 3.71 -26.99 30.70
CA ASP A 378 5.14 -27.33 30.57
C ASP A 378 6.02 -26.12 30.19
N ALA A 379 5.40 -24.97 29.86
CA ALA A 379 6.06 -23.71 29.51
C ALA A 379 6.16 -22.79 30.73
#